data_43065ac705d8a5cbb5fe2ec5c0651203
#
_entry.id   43065ac705d8a5cbb5fe2ec5c0651203
#
_cell.length_a   1.000
_cell.length_b   1.000
_cell.length_c   1.000
_cell.angle_alpha   90.00
_cell.angle_beta   90.00
_cell.angle_gamma   90.00
#
_symmetry.space_group_name_H-M   'P 1'
#
loop_
_entity.id
_entity.type
_entity.pdbx_description
1 polymer ?
#
loop_
_entity_poly.entity_id
_entity_poly.type
_entity_poly.pdbx_seq_one_letter_code
_entity_poly.pdbx_strand_id
1 'polypeptide(L)'
;MISKTVVEALEHFLPAENIYINEPMSKHTTFRIGGEADCFLQIENMEQLKKIQRYLQQLEIPYFVLGNGSNLLVGDQGYRGVIIEIADKMNEVRVMGSLIVAQAGAPMSKIARVACENALKGFEFAAGIPGTIGGGVVMNAGAYGGELKQVVTMVKVVDREGNVLELDNATMEFGYRTSAIKRLPFTVAEVHIQLAAGVREEIKARMEELAARRREKQPLEYPSAGSTFKRPQGYFAGELIMKAGLQGYQIGGAQVSEKHCGFVINKDNATAGDVKELISYVQSTVKSQFGVELEPEVIMI
;
A
#
# COMPACT_ATOMS: atom_id res chain seq x y z
N MET A 1 3.17 17.09 -18.80
CA MET A 1 1.87 17.76 -18.49
C MET A 1 0.77 17.11 -19.31
N ILE A 2 -0.32 16.71 -18.68
CA ILE A 2 -1.51 16.17 -19.37
C ILE A 2 -2.19 17.31 -20.16
N SER A 3 -2.56 17.04 -21.43
CA SER A 3 -3.21 18.06 -22.26
C SER A 3 -4.66 18.31 -21.82
N LYS A 4 -5.18 19.52 -22.08
CA LYS A 4 -6.56 19.87 -21.78
C LYS A 4 -7.56 18.91 -22.46
N THR A 5 -7.29 18.48 -23.68
CA THR A 5 -8.12 17.53 -24.43
C THR A 5 -8.22 16.16 -23.70
N VAL A 6 -7.15 15.71 -23.07
CA VAL A 6 -7.17 14.47 -22.28
C VAL A 6 -8.04 14.65 -21.04
N VAL A 7 -7.94 15.78 -20.35
CA VAL A 7 -8.78 16.10 -19.18
C VAL A 7 -10.26 16.12 -19.55
N GLU A 8 -10.63 16.83 -20.63
CA GLU A 8 -12.00 16.89 -21.15
C GLU A 8 -12.54 15.48 -21.52
N ALA A 9 -11.69 14.61 -22.06
CA ALA A 9 -12.08 13.23 -22.34
C ALA A 9 -12.27 12.39 -21.06
N LEU A 10 -11.45 12.60 -20.02
CA LEU A 10 -11.60 11.93 -18.73
C LEU A 10 -12.92 12.31 -18.03
N GLU A 11 -13.43 13.53 -18.21
CA GLU A 11 -14.73 13.97 -17.70
C GLU A 11 -15.93 13.19 -18.27
N HIS A 12 -15.75 12.48 -19.39
CA HIS A 12 -16.77 11.54 -19.90
C HIS A 12 -16.79 10.19 -19.11
N PHE A 13 -15.76 9.90 -18.35
CA PHE A 13 -15.63 8.65 -17.58
C PHE A 13 -15.81 8.87 -16.09
N LEU A 14 -15.46 10.06 -15.57
CA LEU A 14 -15.49 10.44 -14.17
C LEU A 14 -16.20 11.77 -13.96
N PRO A 15 -16.86 11.94 -12.80
CA PRO A 15 -17.27 13.28 -12.35
C PRO A 15 -16.07 14.23 -12.28
N ALA A 16 -16.25 15.50 -12.65
CA ALA A 16 -15.17 16.48 -12.66
C ALA A 16 -14.52 16.68 -11.27
N GLU A 17 -15.28 16.52 -10.19
CA GLU A 17 -14.80 16.57 -8.81
C GLU A 17 -13.87 15.39 -8.41
N ASN A 18 -13.72 14.41 -9.29
CA ASN A 18 -12.82 13.27 -9.11
C ASN A 18 -11.54 13.39 -9.95
N ILE A 19 -11.35 14.52 -10.65
CA ILE A 19 -10.20 14.79 -11.52
C ILE A 19 -9.45 16.00 -10.96
N TYR A 20 -8.22 15.77 -10.54
CA TYR A 20 -7.36 16.82 -9.97
C TYR A 20 -6.14 17.00 -10.84
N ILE A 21 -5.82 18.24 -11.19
CA ILE A 21 -4.65 18.60 -11.99
C ILE A 21 -3.58 19.20 -11.09
N ASN A 22 -2.32 18.81 -11.28
CA ASN A 22 -1.17 19.21 -10.47
C ASN A 22 -1.41 18.94 -8.97
N GLU A 23 -1.94 17.74 -8.67
CA GLU A 23 -2.29 17.38 -7.29
C GLU A 23 -1.06 16.96 -6.48
N PRO A 24 -0.80 17.63 -5.34
CA PRO A 24 0.34 17.30 -4.49
C PRO A 24 0.22 15.89 -3.89
N MET A 25 1.14 15.00 -4.24
CA MET A 25 1.13 13.61 -3.77
C MET A 25 1.41 13.46 -2.28
N SER A 26 1.98 14.49 -1.64
CA SER A 26 2.12 14.54 -0.19
C SER A 26 0.79 14.42 0.59
N LYS A 27 -0.34 14.77 -0.04
CA LYS A 27 -1.69 14.59 0.54
C LYS A 27 -2.19 13.13 0.45
N HIS A 28 -1.61 12.34 -0.45
CA HIS A 28 -2.07 10.99 -0.81
C HIS A 28 -1.07 9.89 -0.42
N THR A 29 -0.06 10.21 0.38
CA THR A 29 0.88 9.26 0.95
C THR A 29 0.89 9.36 2.47
N THR A 30 1.05 8.21 3.17
CA THR A 30 1.20 8.21 4.63
C THR A 30 2.55 8.79 5.07
N PHE A 31 3.51 8.90 4.17
CA PHE A 31 4.78 9.60 4.39
C PHE A 31 4.60 11.13 4.43
N ARG A 32 3.52 11.64 3.83
CA ARG A 32 3.25 13.08 3.61
C ARG A 32 4.39 13.76 2.85
N ILE A 33 4.98 13.05 1.91
CA ILE A 33 6.05 13.51 1.01
C ILE A 33 5.62 13.23 -0.43
N GLY A 34 5.97 14.11 -1.36
CA GLY A 34 5.78 13.96 -2.78
C GLY A 34 5.39 15.26 -3.49
N GLY A 35 6.01 15.50 -4.63
CA GLY A 35 5.65 16.58 -5.54
C GLY A 35 4.32 16.33 -6.24
N GLU A 36 3.96 17.18 -7.20
CA GLU A 36 2.68 17.14 -7.90
C GLU A 36 2.61 16.02 -8.94
N ALA A 37 1.48 15.30 -9.00
CA ALA A 37 1.11 14.47 -10.14
C ALA A 37 0.47 15.34 -11.23
N ASP A 38 0.78 15.09 -12.50
CA ASP A 38 0.17 15.86 -13.61
C ASP A 38 -1.37 15.74 -13.58
N CYS A 39 -1.88 14.56 -13.26
CA CYS A 39 -3.31 14.30 -13.08
C CYS A 39 -3.52 13.21 -12.02
N PHE A 40 -4.53 13.40 -11.19
CA PHE A 40 -4.92 12.46 -10.14
C PHE A 40 -6.42 12.17 -10.27
N LEU A 41 -6.79 10.89 -10.30
CA LEU A 41 -8.15 10.42 -10.55
C LEU A 41 -8.62 9.56 -9.38
N GLN A 42 -9.82 9.84 -8.87
CA GLN A 42 -10.48 9.00 -7.86
C GLN A 42 -11.53 8.11 -8.50
N ILE A 43 -11.33 6.78 -8.42
CA ILE A 43 -12.22 5.79 -9.03
C ILE A 43 -13.32 5.38 -8.06
N GLU A 44 -14.57 5.34 -8.55
CA GLU A 44 -15.75 4.95 -7.77
C GLU A 44 -16.19 3.51 -8.04
N ASN A 45 -15.88 2.97 -9.22
CA ASN A 45 -16.33 1.64 -9.62
C ASN A 45 -15.45 1.01 -10.72
N MET A 46 -15.64 -0.28 -10.91
CA MET A 46 -14.89 -1.07 -11.89
C MET A 46 -15.09 -0.60 -13.34
N GLU A 47 -16.27 -0.11 -13.70
CA GLU A 47 -16.54 0.33 -15.08
C GLU A 47 -15.76 1.61 -15.43
N GLN A 48 -15.62 2.53 -14.47
CA GLN A 48 -14.75 3.69 -14.64
C GLN A 48 -13.28 3.27 -14.78
N LEU A 49 -12.80 2.36 -13.92
CA LEU A 49 -11.43 1.83 -13.98
C LEU A 49 -11.11 1.23 -15.36
N LYS A 50 -11.99 0.36 -15.88
CA LYS A 50 -11.85 -0.27 -17.20
C LYS A 50 -11.72 0.75 -18.34
N LYS A 51 -12.62 1.73 -18.36
CA LYS A 51 -12.65 2.77 -19.41
C LYS A 51 -11.38 3.64 -19.36
N ILE A 52 -10.97 4.06 -18.16
CA ILE A 52 -9.82 4.91 -17.96
C ILE A 52 -8.52 4.18 -18.34
N GLN A 53 -8.33 2.94 -17.87
CA GLN A 53 -7.12 2.18 -18.20
C GLN A 53 -6.99 1.96 -19.71
N ARG A 54 -8.09 1.56 -20.37
CA ARG A 54 -8.12 1.42 -21.84
C ARG A 54 -7.77 2.72 -22.54
N TYR A 55 -8.37 3.84 -22.12
CA TYR A 55 -8.13 5.14 -22.69
C TYR A 55 -6.68 5.60 -22.56
N LEU A 56 -6.13 5.49 -21.34
CA LEU A 56 -4.72 5.84 -21.07
C LEU A 56 -3.75 4.95 -21.84
N GLN A 57 -4.06 3.65 -21.96
CA GLN A 57 -3.25 2.71 -22.75
C GLN A 57 -3.26 3.06 -24.24
N GLN A 58 -4.41 3.41 -24.82
CA GLN A 58 -4.53 3.82 -26.25
C GLN A 58 -3.71 5.07 -26.57
N LEU A 59 -3.56 5.98 -25.61
CA LEU A 59 -2.79 7.20 -25.76
C LEU A 59 -1.34 7.09 -25.27
N GLU A 60 -0.92 5.89 -24.84
CA GLU A 60 0.40 5.64 -24.26
C GLU A 60 0.75 6.59 -23.08
N ILE A 61 -0.26 7.03 -22.33
CA ILE A 61 -0.09 7.90 -21.17
C ILE A 61 0.35 7.05 -19.97
N PRO A 62 1.50 7.35 -19.36
CA PRO A 62 1.95 6.66 -18.17
C PRO A 62 0.94 6.83 -17.03
N TYR A 63 0.64 5.75 -16.30
CA TYR A 63 -0.18 5.83 -15.09
C TYR A 63 0.35 4.92 -13.98
N PHE A 64 0.05 5.29 -12.75
CA PHE A 64 0.34 4.50 -11.57
C PHE A 64 -0.93 4.31 -10.75
N VAL A 65 -1.21 3.06 -10.30
CA VAL A 65 -2.38 2.76 -9.48
C VAL A 65 -2.01 2.85 -8.01
N LEU A 66 -2.76 3.67 -7.30
CA LEU A 66 -2.56 3.98 -5.90
C LEU A 66 -3.73 3.47 -5.05
N GLY A 67 -3.44 2.85 -3.91
CA GLY A 67 -4.40 2.70 -2.82
C GLY A 67 -4.23 3.84 -1.82
N ASN A 68 -3.99 3.50 -0.57
CA ASN A 68 -3.82 4.47 0.52
C ASN A 68 -2.41 5.12 0.63
N GLY A 69 -1.54 4.90 -0.34
CA GLY A 69 -0.17 5.47 -0.34
C GLY A 69 0.70 5.06 0.85
N SER A 70 0.39 3.93 1.51
CA SER A 70 1.01 3.53 2.78
C SER A 70 2.36 2.82 2.64
N ASN A 71 2.80 2.56 1.42
CA ASN A 71 4.11 1.97 1.10
C ASN A 71 4.77 2.69 -0.08
N LEU A 72 4.55 4.01 -0.19
CA LEU A 72 4.98 4.81 -1.34
C LEU A 72 5.76 6.05 -0.91
N LEU A 73 6.86 6.30 -1.60
CA LEU A 73 7.60 7.56 -1.62
C LEU A 73 7.53 8.14 -3.04
N VAL A 74 6.88 9.27 -3.19
CA VAL A 74 6.83 10.02 -4.45
C VAL A 74 7.96 11.05 -4.46
N GLY A 75 8.70 11.13 -5.56
CA GLY A 75 9.80 12.08 -5.73
C GLY A 75 9.38 13.54 -5.61
N ASP A 76 10.33 14.44 -5.28
CA ASP A 76 10.06 15.88 -5.13
C ASP A 76 9.60 16.51 -6.46
N GLN A 77 9.99 15.94 -7.61
CA GLN A 77 9.53 16.36 -8.94
C GLN A 77 8.10 15.89 -9.26
N GLY A 78 7.50 15.08 -8.39
CA GLY A 78 6.18 14.49 -8.57
C GLY A 78 6.12 13.39 -9.62
N TYR A 79 4.94 13.12 -10.15
CA TYR A 79 4.69 12.06 -11.12
C TYR A 79 4.25 12.62 -12.48
N ARG A 80 5.00 12.34 -13.52
CA ARG A 80 4.66 12.77 -14.91
C ARG A 80 3.75 11.73 -15.55
N GLY A 81 2.44 11.95 -15.45
CA GLY A 81 1.38 11.06 -15.92
C GLY A 81 0.15 11.11 -15.03
N VAL A 82 -0.60 10.01 -14.99
CA VAL A 82 -1.86 9.89 -14.25
C VAL A 82 -1.71 8.99 -13.04
N ILE A 83 -2.10 9.47 -11.87
CA ILE A 83 -2.32 8.62 -10.68
C ILE A 83 -3.79 8.19 -10.66
N ILE A 84 -4.04 6.89 -10.57
CA ILE A 84 -5.37 6.30 -10.45
C ILE A 84 -5.53 5.82 -9.00
N GLU A 85 -6.28 6.57 -8.19
CA GLU A 85 -6.56 6.17 -6.81
C GLU A 85 -7.76 5.24 -6.73
N ILE A 86 -7.56 4.07 -6.10
CA ILE A 86 -8.60 3.12 -5.73
C ILE A 86 -8.62 3.04 -4.20
N ALA A 87 -9.45 3.88 -3.57
CA ALA A 87 -9.52 4.03 -2.13
C ALA A 87 -10.97 4.25 -1.67
N ASP A 88 -11.25 5.30 -0.94
CA ASP A 88 -12.52 5.51 -0.22
C ASP A 88 -13.78 5.49 -1.11
N LYS A 89 -13.67 5.87 -2.37
CA LYS A 89 -14.82 5.87 -3.30
C LYS A 89 -15.16 4.49 -3.88
N MET A 90 -14.23 3.53 -3.81
CA MET A 90 -14.40 2.15 -4.27
C MET A 90 -14.05 1.16 -3.15
N ASN A 91 -14.81 1.19 -2.04
CA ASN A 91 -14.45 0.51 -0.80
C ASN A 91 -15.57 -0.35 -0.19
N GLU A 92 -16.53 -0.79 -0.99
CA GLU A 92 -17.63 -1.63 -0.51
C GLU A 92 -17.10 -2.99 0.00
N VAL A 93 -17.72 -3.48 1.09
CA VAL A 93 -17.42 -4.79 1.69
C VAL A 93 -18.74 -5.52 1.92
N ARG A 94 -18.89 -6.70 1.32
CA ARG A 94 -20.08 -7.56 1.43
C ARG A 94 -19.71 -8.88 2.10
N VAL A 95 -20.61 -9.40 2.92
CA VAL A 95 -20.45 -10.69 3.61
C VAL A 95 -21.46 -11.69 3.05
N MET A 96 -20.98 -12.87 2.66
CA MET A 96 -21.77 -13.96 2.10
C MET A 96 -21.42 -15.26 2.86
N GLY A 97 -22.06 -15.48 4.00
CA GLY A 97 -21.68 -16.56 4.91
C GLY A 97 -20.29 -16.35 5.50
N SER A 98 -19.34 -17.21 5.19
CA SER A 98 -17.94 -17.09 5.60
C SER A 98 -17.04 -16.43 4.54
N LEU A 99 -17.59 -16.05 3.39
CA LEU A 99 -16.89 -15.31 2.34
C LEU A 99 -17.11 -13.82 2.52
N ILE A 100 -16.03 -13.04 2.48
CA ILE A 100 -16.04 -11.58 2.38
C ILE A 100 -15.62 -11.20 0.96
N VAL A 101 -16.44 -10.39 0.30
CA VAL A 101 -16.12 -9.78 -0.99
C VAL A 101 -15.88 -8.29 -0.77
N ALA A 102 -14.67 -7.83 -1.08
CA ALA A 102 -14.26 -6.45 -0.84
C ALA A 102 -13.74 -5.79 -2.12
N GLN A 103 -14.22 -4.60 -2.43
CA GLN A 103 -13.63 -3.76 -3.46
C GLN A 103 -12.20 -3.37 -3.08
N ALA A 104 -11.32 -3.21 -4.08
CA ALA A 104 -9.89 -3.02 -3.89
C ALA A 104 -9.52 -1.80 -3.03
N GLY A 105 -10.35 -0.76 -3.01
CA GLY A 105 -10.17 0.43 -2.17
C GLY A 105 -10.58 0.24 -0.71
N ALA A 106 -11.16 -0.90 -0.32
CA ALA A 106 -11.57 -1.13 1.06
C ALA A 106 -10.34 -1.16 2.00
N PRO A 107 -10.29 -0.33 3.05
CA PRO A 107 -9.25 -0.40 4.07
C PRO A 107 -9.25 -1.79 4.73
N MET A 108 -8.06 -2.37 4.94
CA MET A 108 -7.94 -3.67 5.63
C MET A 108 -8.54 -3.63 7.04
N SER A 109 -8.44 -2.50 7.73
CA SER A 109 -9.09 -2.27 9.03
C SER A 109 -10.63 -2.33 8.96
N LYS A 110 -11.24 -1.83 7.87
CA LYS A 110 -12.69 -1.93 7.64
C LYS A 110 -13.09 -3.39 7.45
N ILE A 111 -12.34 -4.15 6.65
CA ILE A 111 -12.60 -5.57 6.42
C ILE A 111 -12.47 -6.37 7.73
N ALA A 112 -11.42 -6.12 8.53
CA ALA A 112 -11.23 -6.78 9.83
C ALA A 112 -12.39 -6.49 10.81
N ARG A 113 -12.88 -5.25 10.83
CA ARG A 113 -14.05 -4.87 11.66
C ARG A 113 -15.31 -5.60 11.18
N VAL A 114 -15.59 -5.62 9.87
CA VAL A 114 -16.73 -6.33 9.29
C VAL A 114 -16.65 -7.84 9.59
N ALA A 115 -15.46 -8.44 9.48
CA ALA A 115 -15.24 -9.84 9.84
C ALA A 115 -15.56 -10.10 11.33
N CYS A 116 -15.07 -9.26 12.22
CA CYS A 116 -15.36 -9.35 13.67
C CYS A 116 -16.86 -9.21 13.98
N GLU A 117 -17.54 -8.23 13.35
CA GLU A 117 -18.99 -8.01 13.51
C GLU A 117 -19.83 -9.23 13.07
N ASN A 118 -19.33 -10.03 12.13
CA ASN A 118 -19.95 -11.24 11.62
C ASN A 118 -19.38 -12.53 12.23
N ALA A 119 -18.62 -12.44 13.33
CA ALA A 119 -17.98 -13.57 14.01
C ALA A 119 -17.11 -14.45 13.07
N LEU A 120 -16.40 -13.82 12.14
CA LEU A 120 -15.48 -14.45 11.18
C LEU A 120 -14.02 -14.23 11.60
N LYS A 121 -13.32 -15.31 11.96
CA LYS A 121 -11.92 -15.30 12.38
C LYS A 121 -10.96 -15.56 11.22
N GLY A 122 -9.71 -15.08 11.34
CA GLY A 122 -8.62 -15.32 10.40
C GLY A 122 -8.12 -14.05 9.71
N PHE A 123 -8.74 -12.88 9.95
CA PHE A 123 -8.32 -11.61 9.37
C PHE A 123 -7.82 -10.59 10.42
N GLU A 124 -7.67 -10.99 11.68
CA GLU A 124 -7.28 -10.13 12.80
C GLU A 124 -5.90 -9.51 12.61
N PHE A 125 -4.98 -10.22 11.94
CA PHE A 125 -3.63 -9.75 11.65
C PHE A 125 -3.60 -8.47 10.80
N ALA A 126 -4.63 -8.28 9.97
CA ALA A 126 -4.73 -7.18 9.03
C ALA A 126 -5.35 -5.90 9.63
N ALA A 127 -5.98 -5.99 10.81
CA ALA A 127 -6.73 -4.90 11.44
C ALA A 127 -5.90 -3.60 11.61
N GLY A 128 -4.61 -3.74 11.86
CA GLY A 128 -3.71 -2.61 12.05
C GLY A 128 -2.84 -2.26 10.84
N ILE A 129 -2.90 -2.99 9.73
CA ILE A 129 -2.10 -2.70 8.54
C ILE A 129 -2.71 -1.49 7.82
N PRO A 130 -1.98 -0.37 7.63
CA PRO A 130 -2.50 0.78 6.91
C PRO A 130 -2.49 0.46 5.41
N GLY A 131 -3.60 0.64 4.76
CA GLY A 131 -3.69 0.43 3.31
C GLY A 131 -4.99 -0.23 2.90
N THR A 132 -5.23 -0.23 1.60
CA THR A 132 -6.38 -0.86 0.97
C THR A 132 -6.10 -2.34 0.72
N ILE A 133 -7.16 -3.14 0.58
CA ILE A 133 -7.02 -4.57 0.28
C ILE A 133 -6.36 -4.81 -1.08
N GLY A 134 -6.61 -3.96 -2.08
CA GLY A 134 -5.97 -4.04 -3.38
C GLY A 134 -4.45 -3.88 -3.28
N GLY A 135 -3.97 -2.83 -2.61
CA GLY A 135 -2.54 -2.64 -2.33
C GLY A 135 -1.96 -3.77 -1.45
N GLY A 136 -2.74 -4.26 -0.49
CA GLY A 136 -2.39 -5.42 0.32
C GLY A 136 -2.14 -6.68 -0.50
N VAL A 137 -3.00 -6.98 -1.47
CA VAL A 137 -2.86 -8.12 -2.39
C VAL A 137 -1.60 -8.01 -3.24
N VAL A 138 -1.29 -6.83 -3.78
CA VAL A 138 -0.06 -6.59 -4.55
C VAL A 138 1.18 -7.00 -3.75
N MET A 139 1.19 -6.70 -2.45
CA MET A 139 2.33 -6.93 -1.55
C MET A 139 2.22 -8.22 -0.73
N ASN A 140 1.17 -9.03 -0.88
CA ASN A 140 0.86 -10.10 0.06
C ASN A 140 1.01 -9.60 1.50
N ALA A 141 0.25 -8.55 1.85
CA ALA A 141 0.39 -7.89 3.14
C ALA A 141 0.20 -8.87 4.30
N GLY A 142 1.07 -8.75 5.29
CA GLY A 142 1.03 -9.63 6.45
C GLY A 142 1.71 -9.02 7.67
N ALA A 143 1.24 -9.43 8.83
CA ALA A 143 1.76 -9.04 10.14
C ALA A 143 1.47 -10.13 11.17
N TYR A 144 2.31 -10.25 12.20
CA TYR A 144 2.08 -11.13 13.36
C TYR A 144 1.82 -12.61 13.01
N GLY A 145 2.43 -13.10 11.93
CA GLY A 145 2.29 -14.49 11.47
C GLY A 145 1.12 -14.77 10.53
N GLY A 146 0.24 -13.78 10.30
CA GLY A 146 -0.79 -13.84 9.27
C GLY A 146 -0.38 -13.11 8.00
N GLU A 147 -0.87 -13.56 6.85
CA GLU A 147 -0.68 -12.91 5.54
C GLU A 147 -1.88 -13.16 4.62
N LEU A 148 -2.09 -12.30 3.62
CA LEU A 148 -3.25 -12.40 2.73
C LEU A 148 -3.33 -13.71 1.94
N LYS A 149 -2.19 -14.30 1.58
CA LYS A 149 -2.12 -15.63 0.96
C LYS A 149 -2.96 -16.68 1.67
N GLN A 150 -3.08 -16.60 3.00
CA GLN A 150 -3.76 -17.61 3.81
C GLN A 150 -5.29 -17.55 3.70
N VAL A 151 -5.82 -16.42 3.28
CA VAL A 151 -7.27 -16.14 3.33
C VAL A 151 -7.87 -15.68 2.01
N VAL A 152 -7.07 -15.15 1.07
CA VAL A 152 -7.54 -14.74 -0.27
C VAL A 152 -7.75 -15.99 -1.11
N THR A 153 -8.94 -16.13 -1.69
CA THR A 153 -9.30 -17.25 -2.57
C THR A 153 -9.35 -16.87 -4.04
N MET A 154 -9.74 -15.62 -4.32
CA MET A 154 -9.86 -15.10 -5.68
C MET A 154 -9.65 -13.59 -5.70
N VAL A 155 -9.09 -13.09 -6.77
CA VAL A 155 -8.88 -11.66 -7.04
C VAL A 155 -9.41 -11.34 -8.43
N LYS A 156 -10.34 -10.37 -8.53
CA LYS A 156 -10.71 -9.79 -9.82
C LYS A 156 -9.75 -8.67 -10.16
N VAL A 157 -9.22 -8.74 -11.37
CA VAL A 157 -8.29 -7.74 -11.88
C VAL A 157 -8.80 -7.16 -13.20
N VAL A 158 -8.34 -5.97 -13.51
CA VAL A 158 -8.54 -5.31 -14.80
C VAL A 158 -7.20 -5.24 -15.52
N ASP A 159 -7.15 -5.71 -16.76
CA ASP A 159 -5.97 -5.58 -17.62
C ASP A 159 -5.90 -4.19 -18.28
N ARG A 160 -4.85 -3.94 -19.05
CA ARG A 160 -4.66 -2.65 -19.74
C ARG A 160 -5.69 -2.38 -20.84
N GLU A 161 -6.28 -3.43 -21.40
CA GLU A 161 -7.34 -3.38 -22.41
C GLU A 161 -8.73 -3.18 -21.79
N GLY A 162 -8.82 -3.19 -20.45
CA GLY A 162 -10.06 -3.04 -19.68
C GLY A 162 -10.88 -4.32 -19.60
N ASN A 163 -10.27 -5.50 -19.83
CA ASN A 163 -10.94 -6.77 -19.58
C ASN A 163 -10.85 -7.14 -18.09
N VAL A 164 -11.89 -7.83 -17.60
CA VAL A 164 -11.90 -8.34 -16.22
C VAL A 164 -11.50 -9.80 -16.22
N LEU A 165 -10.53 -10.14 -15.39
CA LEU A 165 -10.04 -11.50 -15.19
C LEU A 165 -10.20 -11.91 -13.74
N GLU A 166 -10.42 -13.20 -13.49
CA GLU A 166 -10.46 -13.80 -12.15
C GLU A 166 -9.22 -14.67 -11.96
N LEU A 167 -8.44 -14.33 -10.94
CA LEU A 167 -7.21 -15.03 -10.58
C LEU A 167 -7.42 -15.74 -9.24
N ASP A 168 -7.23 -17.05 -9.20
CA ASP A 168 -7.25 -17.81 -7.96
C ASP A 168 -5.98 -17.61 -7.13
N ASN A 169 -5.98 -18.13 -5.92
CA ASN A 169 -4.84 -18.01 -4.99
C ASN A 169 -3.54 -18.58 -5.58
N ALA A 170 -3.60 -19.67 -6.34
CA ALA A 170 -2.43 -20.31 -6.95
C ALA A 170 -1.83 -19.41 -8.03
N THR A 171 -2.66 -18.85 -8.92
CA THR A 171 -2.27 -17.92 -9.99
C THR A 171 -1.69 -16.61 -9.43
N MET A 172 -2.11 -16.20 -8.23
CA MET A 172 -1.58 -15.01 -7.56
C MET A 172 -0.11 -15.14 -7.13
N GLU A 173 0.46 -16.34 -7.08
CA GLU A 173 1.88 -16.59 -6.74
C GLU A 173 2.37 -15.77 -5.54
N PHE A 174 1.58 -15.74 -4.49
CA PHE A 174 1.90 -14.98 -3.30
C PHE A 174 3.21 -15.42 -2.64
N GLY A 175 4.11 -14.48 -2.43
CA GLY A 175 5.38 -14.66 -1.74
C GLY A 175 5.63 -13.56 -0.71
N TYR A 176 6.81 -13.54 -0.09
CA TYR A 176 7.18 -12.49 0.87
C TYR A 176 7.24 -11.12 0.18
N ARG A 177 6.32 -10.23 0.54
CA ARG A 177 6.18 -8.88 -0.02
C ARG A 177 6.03 -8.86 -1.54
N THR A 178 5.37 -9.88 -2.12
CA THR A 178 5.15 -9.97 -3.58
C THR A 178 3.89 -10.79 -3.91
N SER A 179 3.37 -10.53 -5.10
CA SER A 179 2.38 -11.34 -5.81
C SER A 179 2.59 -11.25 -7.31
N ALA A 180 1.86 -12.04 -8.10
CA ALA A 180 1.90 -11.98 -9.57
C ALA A 180 1.58 -10.57 -10.10
N ILE A 181 0.75 -9.79 -9.42
CA ILE A 181 0.35 -8.43 -9.82
C ILE A 181 1.56 -7.48 -9.93
N LYS A 182 2.63 -7.67 -9.17
CA LYS A 182 3.84 -6.84 -9.30
C LYS A 182 4.56 -6.99 -10.65
N ARG A 183 4.32 -8.08 -11.37
CA ARG A 183 4.97 -8.42 -12.64
C ARG A 183 4.02 -8.36 -13.83
N LEU A 184 2.73 -8.45 -13.57
CA LEU A 184 1.69 -8.45 -14.59
C LEU A 184 1.04 -7.07 -14.69
N PRO A 185 0.60 -6.67 -15.89
CA PRO A 185 -0.03 -5.36 -16.12
C PRO A 185 -1.50 -5.36 -15.68
N PHE A 186 -1.76 -5.79 -14.45
CA PHE A 186 -3.09 -5.93 -13.89
C PHE A 186 -3.32 -4.97 -12.74
N THR A 187 -4.55 -4.49 -12.63
CA THR A 187 -5.04 -3.68 -11.49
C THR A 187 -6.07 -4.47 -10.70
N VAL A 188 -5.86 -4.60 -9.40
CA VAL A 188 -6.82 -5.26 -8.51
C VAL A 188 -8.08 -4.40 -8.39
N ALA A 189 -9.24 -5.01 -8.60
CA ALA A 189 -10.55 -4.35 -8.52
C ALA A 189 -11.43 -4.90 -7.39
N GLU A 190 -11.40 -6.21 -7.13
CA GLU A 190 -12.19 -6.88 -6.08
C GLU A 190 -11.40 -8.07 -5.52
N VAL A 191 -11.55 -8.35 -4.22
CA VAL A 191 -10.85 -9.44 -3.52
C VAL A 191 -11.85 -10.29 -2.75
N HIS A 192 -11.76 -11.60 -2.92
CA HIS A 192 -12.57 -12.60 -2.21
C HIS A 192 -11.72 -13.22 -1.08
N ILE A 193 -12.23 -13.14 0.13
CA ILE A 193 -11.54 -13.53 1.36
C ILE A 193 -12.39 -14.60 2.06
N GLN A 194 -11.88 -15.82 2.16
CA GLN A 194 -12.53 -16.91 2.87
C GLN A 194 -12.05 -16.95 4.30
N LEU A 195 -12.96 -16.83 5.24
CA LEU A 195 -12.70 -16.86 6.67
C LEU A 195 -13.39 -18.06 7.33
N ALA A 196 -13.11 -18.29 8.61
CA ALA A 196 -13.75 -19.33 9.40
C ALA A 196 -14.68 -18.72 10.46
N ALA A 197 -15.73 -19.44 10.85
CA ALA A 197 -16.58 -19.06 11.97
C ALA A 197 -15.73 -19.02 13.27
N GLY A 198 -15.99 -18.03 14.11
CA GLY A 198 -15.29 -17.81 15.37
C GLY A 198 -16.21 -17.21 16.44
N VAL A 199 -15.63 -16.80 17.55
CA VAL A 199 -16.30 -16.10 18.64
C VAL A 199 -15.94 -14.62 18.56
N ARG A 200 -16.94 -13.75 18.44
CA ARG A 200 -16.75 -12.31 18.22
C ARG A 200 -15.85 -11.67 19.28
N GLU A 201 -16.05 -12.05 20.53
CA GLU A 201 -15.28 -11.52 21.67
C GLU A 201 -13.80 -11.89 21.60
N GLU A 202 -13.49 -13.12 21.17
CA GLU A 202 -12.11 -13.59 20.98
C GLU A 202 -11.43 -12.88 19.81
N ILE A 203 -12.15 -12.70 18.68
CA ILE A 203 -11.67 -11.97 17.51
C ILE A 203 -11.34 -10.52 17.90
N LYS A 204 -12.26 -9.87 18.61
CA LYS A 204 -12.10 -8.49 19.08
C LYS A 204 -10.89 -8.37 20.02
N ALA A 205 -10.80 -9.25 21.01
CA ALA A 205 -9.67 -9.29 21.96
C ALA A 205 -8.32 -9.46 21.22
N ARG A 206 -8.29 -10.33 20.20
CA ARG A 206 -7.08 -10.52 19.39
C ARG A 206 -6.72 -9.28 18.59
N MET A 207 -7.68 -8.60 17.97
CA MET A 207 -7.45 -7.34 17.26
C MET A 207 -6.90 -6.26 18.20
N GLU A 208 -7.46 -6.14 19.41
CA GLU A 208 -7.03 -5.17 20.43
C GLU A 208 -5.61 -5.45 20.90
N GLU A 209 -5.28 -6.72 21.15
CA GLU A 209 -3.93 -7.16 21.49
C GLU A 209 -2.91 -6.76 20.41
N LEU A 210 -3.22 -7.05 19.14
CA LEU A 210 -2.34 -6.74 18.01
C LEU A 210 -2.17 -5.22 17.83
N ALA A 211 -3.26 -4.46 18.03
CA ALA A 211 -3.22 -3.00 18.01
C ALA A 211 -2.36 -2.42 19.14
N ALA A 212 -2.43 -2.99 20.34
CA ALA A 212 -1.59 -2.58 21.48
C ALA A 212 -0.10 -2.83 21.20
N ARG A 213 0.25 -4.04 20.73
CA ARG A 213 1.63 -4.38 20.33
C ARG A 213 2.16 -3.44 19.24
N ARG A 214 1.30 -3.03 18.30
CA ARG A 214 1.68 -2.10 17.25
C ARG A 214 1.97 -0.71 17.80
N ARG A 215 1.08 -0.16 18.65
CA ARG A 215 1.30 1.15 19.30
C ARG A 215 2.56 1.18 20.15
N GLU A 216 2.86 0.08 20.83
CA GLU A 216 4.07 -0.02 21.63
C GLU A 216 5.35 0.01 20.78
N LYS A 217 5.36 -0.71 19.63
CA LYS A 217 6.59 -0.96 18.87
C LYS A 217 6.82 -0.05 17.66
N GLN A 218 5.78 0.58 17.10
CA GLN A 218 5.90 1.36 15.87
C GLN A 218 5.73 2.87 16.11
N PRO A 219 6.44 3.71 15.35
CA PRO A 219 6.39 5.18 15.48
C PRO A 219 5.14 5.77 14.82
N LEU A 220 3.95 5.41 15.32
CA LEU A 220 2.66 5.79 14.71
C LEU A 220 2.35 7.30 14.82
N GLU A 221 3.09 7.99 15.67
CA GLU A 221 3.02 9.44 15.86
C GLU A 221 3.66 10.25 14.72
N TYR A 222 4.48 9.61 13.88
CA TYR A 222 5.16 10.26 12.75
C TYR A 222 4.68 9.70 11.41
N PRO A 223 4.61 10.55 10.36
CA PRO A 223 4.37 10.08 9.00
C PRO A 223 5.50 9.14 8.53
N SER A 224 5.13 8.02 7.90
CA SER A 224 6.08 7.05 7.33
C SER A 224 5.39 6.17 6.29
N ALA A 225 6.17 5.40 5.54
CA ALA A 225 5.67 4.35 4.64
C ALA A 225 5.81 2.93 5.24
N GLY A 226 5.69 2.79 6.56
CA GLY A 226 5.89 1.51 7.24
C GLY A 226 7.36 1.12 7.39
N SER A 227 7.65 -0.18 7.40
CA SER A 227 9.03 -0.68 7.41
C SER A 227 9.72 -0.32 6.11
N THR A 228 10.86 0.37 6.22
CA THR A 228 11.59 0.88 5.07
C THR A 228 12.32 -0.21 4.28
N PHE A 229 12.75 -1.26 4.99
CA PHE A 229 13.52 -2.36 4.40
C PHE A 229 12.84 -3.70 4.60
N LYS A 230 12.96 -4.57 3.59
CA LYS A 230 12.61 -5.98 3.70
C LYS A 230 13.45 -6.66 4.78
N ARG A 231 12.92 -7.76 5.33
CA ARG A 231 13.69 -8.57 6.26
C ARG A 231 14.78 -9.34 5.53
N PRO A 232 16.09 -9.13 5.83
CA PRO A 232 17.17 -9.89 5.23
C PRO A 232 17.15 -11.35 5.72
N GLN A 233 17.67 -12.25 4.91
CA GLN A 233 17.74 -13.66 5.29
C GLN A 233 18.60 -13.85 6.56
N GLY A 234 18.02 -14.46 7.58
CA GLY A 234 18.70 -14.72 8.86
C GLY A 234 18.80 -13.53 9.81
N TYR A 235 18.32 -12.34 9.43
CA TYR A 235 18.46 -11.12 10.23
C TYR A 235 17.13 -10.34 10.34
N PHE A 236 17.15 -9.30 11.19
CA PHE A 236 16.12 -8.27 11.25
C PHE A 236 16.72 -6.93 10.85
N ALA A 237 16.17 -6.27 9.84
CA ALA A 237 16.70 -4.99 9.35
C ALA A 237 16.82 -3.93 10.47
N GLY A 238 15.76 -3.75 11.28
CA GLY A 238 15.77 -2.80 12.39
C GLY A 238 16.86 -3.08 13.44
N GLU A 239 17.16 -4.36 13.70
CA GLU A 239 18.22 -4.75 14.64
C GLU A 239 19.63 -4.41 14.08
N LEU A 240 19.85 -4.69 12.78
CA LEU A 240 21.12 -4.34 12.12
C LEU A 240 21.33 -2.82 12.12
N ILE A 241 20.29 -2.05 11.80
CA ILE A 241 20.34 -0.58 11.77
C ILE A 241 20.62 -0.02 13.17
N MET A 242 19.99 -0.58 14.20
CA MET A 242 20.26 -0.20 15.61
C MET A 242 21.71 -0.53 16.01
N LYS A 243 22.20 -1.74 15.68
CA LYS A 243 23.58 -2.16 15.97
C LYS A 243 24.62 -1.34 15.19
N ALA A 244 24.23 -0.82 14.02
CA ALA A 244 25.06 0.11 13.24
C ALA A 244 25.17 1.51 13.88
N GLY A 245 24.47 1.78 15.00
CA GLY A 245 24.48 3.07 15.67
C GLY A 245 23.63 4.15 14.95
N LEU A 246 22.67 3.73 14.11
CA LEU A 246 21.88 4.63 13.29
C LEU A 246 20.50 4.98 13.88
N GLN A 247 20.20 4.54 15.10
CA GLN A 247 18.97 4.94 15.80
C GLN A 247 18.94 6.47 15.99
N GLY A 248 17.87 7.12 15.53
CA GLY A 248 17.73 8.57 15.58
C GLY A 248 18.57 9.34 14.57
N TYR A 249 19.36 8.68 13.72
CA TYR A 249 20.17 9.34 12.69
C TYR A 249 19.25 10.07 11.69
N GLN A 250 19.59 11.32 11.39
CA GLN A 250 18.74 12.21 10.61
C GLN A 250 19.53 12.82 9.43
N ILE A 251 18.86 12.90 8.26
CA ILE A 251 19.32 13.67 7.10
C ILE A 251 18.16 14.59 6.68
N GLY A 252 18.41 15.90 6.63
CA GLY A 252 17.35 16.87 6.39
C GLY A 252 16.19 16.67 7.37
N GLY A 253 14.98 16.51 6.85
CA GLY A 253 13.79 16.22 7.66
C GLY A 253 13.52 14.74 7.91
N ALA A 254 14.26 13.81 7.27
CA ALA A 254 14.08 12.36 7.41
C ALA A 254 14.92 11.78 8.55
N GLN A 255 14.35 10.91 9.37
CA GLN A 255 15.02 10.31 10.53
C GLN A 255 14.79 8.79 10.58
N VAL A 256 15.83 8.02 10.97
CA VAL A 256 15.66 6.64 11.44
C VAL A 256 14.93 6.70 12.78
N SER A 257 13.77 6.08 12.89
CA SER A 257 12.95 6.16 14.09
C SER A 257 13.69 5.66 15.33
N GLU A 258 13.64 6.43 16.40
CA GLU A 258 14.18 6.05 17.71
C GLU A 258 13.41 4.87 18.34
N LYS A 259 12.12 4.73 18.01
CA LYS A 259 11.25 3.69 18.54
C LYS A 259 11.41 2.36 17.82
N HIS A 260 11.64 2.41 16.49
CA HIS A 260 11.81 1.22 15.65
C HIS A 260 12.74 1.52 14.48
N CYS A 261 13.99 1.12 14.57
CA CYS A 261 15.03 1.46 13.57
C CYS A 261 14.77 0.93 12.15
N GLY A 262 13.80 0.02 11.96
CA GLY A 262 13.35 -0.41 10.63
C GLY A 262 12.45 0.60 9.90
N PHE A 263 12.10 1.72 10.56
CA PHE A 263 11.27 2.79 10.00
C PHE A 263 12.11 4.04 9.76
N VAL A 264 11.99 4.59 8.56
CA VAL A 264 12.33 5.98 8.29
C VAL A 264 11.06 6.81 8.42
N ILE A 265 11.13 7.89 9.19
CA ILE A 265 10.00 8.77 9.47
C ILE A 265 10.23 10.16 8.88
N ASN A 266 9.16 10.83 8.52
CA ASN A 266 9.16 12.26 8.23
C ASN A 266 9.08 12.99 9.58
N LYS A 267 10.23 13.38 10.10
CA LYS A 267 10.37 14.01 11.41
C LYS A 267 10.10 15.51 11.34
N ASP A 268 10.60 16.16 10.30
CA ASP A 268 10.56 17.61 10.18
C ASP A 268 10.52 18.04 8.69
N ASN A 269 9.32 17.91 8.07
CA ASN A 269 9.07 18.30 6.68
C ASN A 269 10.12 17.75 5.69
N ALA A 270 10.40 16.43 5.79
CA ALA A 270 11.36 15.76 4.94
C ALA A 270 11.00 15.86 3.45
N THR A 271 12.00 16.01 2.61
CA THR A 271 11.90 15.85 1.16
C THR A 271 12.06 14.38 0.76
N ALA A 272 11.67 14.02 -0.45
CA ALA A 272 11.97 12.68 -0.99
C ALA A 272 13.48 12.49 -1.18
N GLY A 273 14.21 13.56 -1.45
CA GLY A 273 15.67 13.58 -1.48
C GLY A 273 16.28 13.16 -0.15
N ASP A 274 15.85 13.76 0.96
CA ASP A 274 16.32 13.42 2.32
C ASP A 274 16.12 11.94 2.64
N VAL A 275 14.92 11.42 2.32
CA VAL A 275 14.60 10.00 2.57
C VAL A 275 15.46 9.06 1.73
N LYS A 276 15.68 9.36 0.45
CA LYS A 276 16.53 8.56 -0.45
C LYS A 276 17.99 8.56 0.00
N GLU A 277 18.50 9.71 0.41
CA GLU A 277 19.86 9.85 0.93
C GLU A 277 20.02 9.06 2.24
N LEU A 278 19.06 9.18 3.17
CA LEU A 278 19.07 8.43 4.42
C LEU A 278 19.01 6.91 4.18
N ILE A 279 18.15 6.44 3.26
CA ILE A 279 18.08 5.01 2.88
C ILE A 279 19.44 4.53 2.36
N SER A 280 20.07 5.28 1.46
CA SER A 280 21.36 4.93 0.87
C SER A 280 22.49 4.90 1.94
N TYR A 281 22.47 5.85 2.86
CA TYR A 281 23.42 5.89 3.98
C TYR A 281 23.24 4.68 4.91
N VAL A 282 22.00 4.33 5.28
CA VAL A 282 21.70 3.15 6.08
C VAL A 282 22.18 1.87 5.39
N GLN A 283 21.90 1.71 4.09
CA GLN A 283 22.34 0.56 3.31
C GLN A 283 23.86 0.41 3.28
N SER A 284 24.58 1.48 2.98
CA SER A 284 26.05 1.47 2.91
C SER A 284 26.70 1.17 4.26
N THR A 285 26.15 1.76 5.34
CA THR A 285 26.66 1.56 6.70
C THR A 285 26.44 0.11 7.18
N VAL A 286 25.24 -0.44 7.01
CA VAL A 286 24.93 -1.83 7.39
C VAL A 286 25.75 -2.81 6.55
N LYS A 287 25.90 -2.59 5.24
CA LYS A 287 26.73 -3.42 4.37
C LYS A 287 28.19 -3.40 4.80
N SER A 288 28.73 -2.22 5.11
CA SER A 288 30.12 -2.07 5.56
C SER A 288 30.41 -2.75 6.89
N GLN A 289 29.48 -2.67 7.86
CA GLN A 289 29.70 -3.22 9.20
C GLN A 289 29.37 -4.71 9.34
N PHE A 290 28.36 -5.20 8.60
CA PHE A 290 27.82 -6.56 8.79
C PHE A 290 27.87 -7.42 7.53
N GLY A 291 28.24 -6.86 6.36
CA GLY A 291 28.22 -7.58 5.08
C GLY A 291 26.81 -7.89 4.54
N VAL A 292 25.76 -7.34 5.15
CA VAL A 292 24.36 -7.60 4.80
C VAL A 292 23.82 -6.48 3.92
N GLU A 293 23.25 -6.83 2.78
CA GLU A 293 22.55 -5.88 1.90
C GLU A 293 21.10 -5.71 2.34
N LEU A 294 20.69 -4.47 2.61
CA LEU A 294 19.30 -4.13 2.91
C LEU A 294 18.58 -3.76 1.60
N GLU A 295 17.47 -4.45 1.32
CA GLU A 295 16.60 -4.15 0.18
C GLU A 295 15.43 -3.26 0.63
N PRO A 296 15.17 -2.10 0.00
CA PRO A 296 14.02 -1.28 0.32
C PRO A 296 12.70 -2.02 0.07
N GLU A 297 11.75 -1.92 1.01
CA GLU A 297 10.36 -2.37 0.85
C GLU A 297 9.48 -1.26 0.28
N VAL A 298 9.81 -0.01 0.58
CA VAL A 298 9.11 1.19 0.10
C VAL A 298 9.26 1.31 -1.42
N ILE A 299 8.15 1.48 -2.11
CA ILE A 299 8.11 1.75 -3.55
C ILE A 299 8.45 3.23 -3.77
N MET A 300 9.32 3.53 -4.73
CA MET A 300 9.73 4.90 -5.07
C MET A 300 9.32 5.20 -6.53
N ILE A 301 8.62 6.31 -6.75
CA ILE A 301 8.23 6.80 -8.09
C ILE A 301 8.61 8.25 -8.28
#